data_f88e94f2ac1894303592be9c7a2eebe6
#
_entry.id   f88e94f2ac1894303592be9c7a2eebe6
#
_cell.length_a   1.000
_cell.length_b   1.000
_cell.length_c   1.000
_cell.angle_alpha   90.00
_cell.angle_beta   90.00
_cell.angle_gamma   90.00
#
_symmetry.space_group_name_H-M   'P 1'
#
loop_
_entity.id
_entity.type
_entity.pdbx_description
1 polymer ?
#
loop_
_entity_poly.entity_id
_entity_poly.type
_entity_poly.pdbx_seq_one_letter_code
_entity_poly.pdbx_strand_id
1 'polypeptide(L)'
;DIPFYNLISEVRVARIDGKFVINPSREELEQSDIDMMIGASMDSVAMVEGEMKEISEAEMVEAIKFAHEAIKIQIQAQERLRAAIGSPAYREYEGEKEDEAIYAKVKAAAYDKCYAIAQEASGKSERGEKFAAVKEEVKALFTEEELAENGDLVGKYFYKTNKEAVRNVILEKGLRLDGRKTTEIRPIWCETD
;
A
#
# COMPACT_ATOMS: atom_id res chain seq x y z
N ASP A 1 13.83 -7.83 -17.04
CA ASP A 1 14.96 -7.53 -16.17
C ASP A 1 14.60 -7.55 -14.68
N ILE A 2 13.39 -7.10 -14.31
CA ILE A 2 12.95 -7.10 -12.92
C ILE A 2 12.35 -8.47 -12.58
N PRO A 3 12.71 -9.07 -11.42
CA PRO A 3 12.08 -10.30 -10.96
C PRO A 3 10.57 -10.09 -10.78
N PHE A 4 9.76 -10.84 -11.53
CA PHE A 4 8.32 -10.76 -11.51
C PHE A 4 7.78 -12.16 -11.21
N TYR A 5 7.52 -12.43 -9.94
CA TYR A 5 7.16 -13.78 -9.48
C TYR A 5 5.73 -14.16 -9.83
N ASN A 6 4.82 -13.18 -9.80
CA ASN A 6 3.43 -13.36 -10.19
C ASN A 6 3.09 -12.37 -11.32
N LEU A 7 2.76 -12.89 -12.49
CA LEU A 7 2.28 -12.08 -13.58
C LEU A 7 0.92 -11.48 -13.23
N ILE A 8 0.75 -10.21 -13.54
CA ILE A 8 -0.51 -9.48 -13.35
C ILE A 8 -0.95 -8.87 -14.67
N SER A 9 -2.23 -8.64 -14.77
CA SER A 9 -2.82 -7.84 -15.84
C SER A 9 -4.01 -7.07 -15.30
N GLU A 10 -4.54 -6.18 -16.12
CA GLU A 10 -5.61 -5.27 -15.77
C GLU A 10 -6.58 -5.14 -16.94
N VAL A 11 -7.87 -5.06 -16.64
CA VAL A 11 -8.91 -4.76 -17.61
C VAL A 11 -9.90 -3.76 -17.02
N ARG A 12 -10.50 -2.97 -17.91
CA ARG A 12 -11.68 -2.17 -17.60
C ARG A 12 -12.93 -3.00 -17.90
N VAL A 13 -13.89 -3.00 -16.98
CA VAL A 13 -15.19 -3.63 -17.20
C VAL A 13 -16.30 -2.61 -17.13
N ALA A 14 -17.20 -2.65 -18.11
CA ALA A 14 -18.42 -1.86 -18.16
C ALA A 14 -19.63 -2.77 -18.21
N ARG A 15 -20.82 -2.22 -17.98
CA ARG A 15 -22.10 -2.90 -18.24
C ARG A 15 -22.97 -2.04 -19.13
N ILE A 16 -23.33 -2.58 -20.30
CA ILE A 16 -24.12 -1.91 -21.34
C ILE A 16 -25.31 -2.80 -21.66
N ASP A 17 -26.51 -2.30 -21.59
CA ASP A 17 -27.74 -3.05 -21.80
C ASP A 17 -27.79 -4.38 -21.00
N GLY A 18 -27.30 -4.31 -19.74
CA GLY A 18 -27.26 -5.46 -18.83
C GLY A 18 -26.16 -6.50 -19.14
N LYS A 19 -25.26 -6.23 -20.07
CA LYS A 19 -24.15 -7.14 -20.46
C LYS A 19 -22.81 -6.54 -20.08
N PHE A 20 -21.93 -7.38 -19.53
CA PHE A 20 -20.55 -6.97 -19.24
C PHE A 20 -19.72 -6.89 -20.52
N VAL A 21 -18.92 -5.84 -20.61
CA VAL A 21 -18.00 -5.54 -21.72
C VAL A 21 -16.60 -5.31 -21.15
N ILE A 22 -15.59 -5.96 -21.74
CA ILE A 22 -14.18 -5.78 -21.38
C ILE A 22 -13.58 -4.70 -22.27
N ASN A 23 -12.85 -3.77 -21.65
CA ASN A 23 -12.15 -2.67 -22.31
C ASN A 23 -13.07 -1.88 -23.26
N PRO A 24 -14.20 -1.36 -22.75
CA PRO A 24 -15.14 -0.60 -23.55
C PRO A 24 -14.48 0.65 -24.15
N SER A 25 -15.00 1.09 -25.31
CA SER A 25 -14.66 2.40 -25.86
C SER A 25 -15.20 3.53 -24.96
N ARG A 26 -14.74 4.76 -25.19
CA ARG A 26 -15.22 5.92 -24.44
C ARG A 26 -16.73 6.15 -24.66
N GLU A 27 -17.22 5.95 -25.86
CA GLU A 27 -18.64 6.10 -26.20
C GLU A 27 -19.52 5.04 -25.51
N GLU A 28 -19.01 3.82 -25.38
CA GLU A 28 -19.68 2.76 -24.64
C GLU A 28 -19.74 3.03 -23.13
N LEU A 29 -18.67 3.62 -22.54
CA LEU A 29 -18.65 3.99 -21.14
C LEU A 29 -19.72 5.02 -20.77
N GLU A 30 -20.04 5.95 -21.66
CA GLU A 30 -21.09 6.96 -21.41
C GLU A 30 -22.46 6.32 -21.19
N GLN A 31 -22.70 5.15 -21.74
CA GLN A 31 -23.96 4.39 -21.63
C GLN A 31 -23.91 3.35 -20.50
N SER A 32 -22.78 3.21 -19.83
CA SER A 32 -22.57 2.20 -18.80
C SER A 32 -23.06 2.67 -17.42
N ASP A 33 -23.53 1.72 -16.63
CA ASP A 33 -23.80 1.89 -15.19
C ASP A 33 -22.69 1.30 -14.29
N ILE A 34 -21.67 0.67 -14.90
CA ILE A 34 -20.46 0.18 -14.25
C ILE A 34 -19.26 0.69 -15.04
N ASP A 35 -18.32 1.30 -14.36
CA ASP A 35 -16.99 1.63 -14.86
C ASP A 35 -15.96 1.21 -13.82
N MET A 36 -15.36 0.03 -13.98
CA MET A 36 -14.43 -0.55 -13.02
C MET A 36 -13.12 -0.96 -13.69
N MET A 37 -12.01 -0.65 -13.00
CA MET A 37 -10.67 -1.17 -13.30
C MET A 37 -10.38 -2.32 -12.35
N ILE A 38 -10.01 -3.48 -12.88
CA ILE A 38 -9.68 -4.68 -12.12
C ILE A 38 -8.28 -5.12 -12.48
N GLY A 39 -7.40 -5.17 -11.46
CA GLY A 39 -6.07 -5.75 -11.56
C GLY A 39 -6.00 -7.08 -10.83
N ALA A 40 -5.45 -8.11 -11.48
CA ALA A 40 -5.40 -9.45 -10.90
C ALA A 40 -4.18 -10.26 -11.38
N SER A 41 -3.80 -11.27 -10.59
CA SER A 41 -2.94 -12.37 -11.02
C SER A 41 -3.78 -13.53 -11.57
N MET A 42 -3.16 -14.67 -11.89
CA MET A 42 -3.87 -15.86 -12.37
C MET A 42 -4.94 -16.35 -11.39
N ASP A 43 -4.70 -16.22 -10.10
CA ASP A 43 -5.49 -16.81 -9.01
C ASP A 43 -6.07 -15.82 -8.01
N SER A 44 -5.65 -14.55 -8.05
CA SER A 44 -6.02 -13.56 -7.02
C SER A 44 -6.30 -12.18 -7.60
N VAL A 45 -7.42 -11.58 -7.20
CA VAL A 45 -7.72 -10.17 -7.48
C VAL A 45 -6.89 -9.30 -6.53
N ALA A 46 -6.14 -8.35 -7.08
CA ALA A 46 -5.23 -7.49 -6.35
C ALA A 46 -5.72 -6.04 -6.23
N MET A 47 -6.46 -5.55 -7.23
CA MET A 47 -6.97 -4.18 -7.27
C MET A 47 -8.37 -4.15 -7.85
N VAL A 48 -9.23 -3.35 -7.24
CA VAL A 48 -10.56 -2.99 -7.74
C VAL A 48 -10.78 -1.51 -7.46
N GLU A 49 -11.05 -0.75 -8.49
CA GLU A 49 -11.47 0.64 -8.36
C GLU A 49 -12.51 0.99 -9.41
N GLY A 50 -13.35 1.99 -9.17
CA GLY A 50 -14.31 2.42 -10.17
C GLY A 50 -15.47 3.22 -9.64
N GLU A 51 -16.36 3.58 -10.56
CA GLU A 51 -17.59 4.32 -10.32
C GLU A 51 -18.78 3.52 -10.81
N MET A 52 -19.90 3.58 -10.08
CA MET A 52 -21.11 2.81 -10.40
C MET A 52 -22.36 3.63 -10.11
N LYS A 53 -23.41 3.38 -10.89
CA LYS A 53 -24.74 3.97 -10.71
C LYS A 53 -25.63 3.04 -9.89
N GLU A 54 -25.38 2.98 -8.55
CA GLU A 54 -26.22 2.24 -7.58
C GLU A 54 -26.48 0.76 -7.93
N ILE A 55 -25.43 0.03 -8.35
CA ILE A 55 -25.52 -1.42 -8.57
C ILE A 55 -25.48 -2.18 -7.25
N SER A 56 -25.99 -3.41 -7.23
CA SER A 56 -25.90 -4.30 -6.07
C SER A 56 -24.50 -4.90 -5.89
N GLU A 57 -24.19 -5.31 -4.66
CA GLU A 57 -22.93 -6.03 -4.34
C GLU A 57 -22.82 -7.34 -5.13
N ALA A 58 -23.93 -8.02 -5.38
CA ALA A 58 -23.95 -9.26 -6.18
C ALA A 58 -23.49 -8.99 -7.62
N GLU A 59 -24.02 -7.95 -8.25
CA GLU A 59 -23.64 -7.53 -9.60
C GLU A 59 -22.18 -7.08 -9.67
N MET A 60 -21.68 -6.39 -8.65
CA MET A 60 -20.27 -6.03 -8.54
C MET A 60 -19.38 -7.27 -8.50
N VAL A 61 -19.72 -8.28 -7.70
CA VAL A 61 -18.99 -9.53 -7.63
C VAL A 61 -18.97 -10.28 -8.98
N GLU A 62 -20.09 -10.24 -9.70
CA GLU A 62 -20.17 -10.83 -11.06
C GLU A 62 -19.27 -10.10 -12.05
N ALA A 63 -19.26 -8.75 -12.01
CA ALA A 63 -18.36 -7.93 -12.85
C ALA A 63 -16.88 -8.24 -12.58
N ILE A 64 -16.50 -8.37 -11.30
CA ILE A 64 -15.12 -8.72 -10.89
C ILE A 64 -14.74 -10.12 -11.41
N LYS A 65 -15.61 -11.11 -11.27
CA LYS A 65 -15.38 -12.46 -11.79
C LYS A 65 -15.22 -12.46 -13.31
N PHE A 66 -16.08 -11.74 -14.00
CA PHE A 66 -16.03 -11.61 -15.47
C PHE A 66 -14.70 -10.98 -15.93
N ALA A 67 -14.27 -9.89 -15.26
CA ALA A 67 -12.99 -9.25 -15.52
C ALA A 67 -11.81 -10.19 -15.25
N HIS A 68 -11.85 -10.99 -14.18
CA HIS A 68 -10.78 -11.90 -13.81
C HIS A 68 -10.57 -12.98 -14.87
N GLU A 69 -11.63 -13.52 -15.49
CA GLU A 69 -11.49 -14.47 -16.58
C GLU A 69 -10.79 -13.86 -17.82
N ALA A 70 -11.09 -12.59 -18.14
CA ALA A 70 -10.40 -11.88 -19.22
C ALA A 70 -8.91 -11.62 -18.88
N ILE A 71 -8.60 -11.27 -17.63
CA ILE A 71 -7.24 -11.07 -17.14
C ILE A 71 -6.40 -12.35 -17.27
N LYS A 72 -6.96 -13.51 -16.94
CA LYS A 72 -6.27 -14.80 -17.09
C LYS A 72 -5.80 -15.04 -18.52
N ILE A 73 -6.61 -14.67 -19.53
CA ILE A 73 -6.22 -14.79 -20.93
C ILE A 73 -5.01 -13.90 -21.25
N GLN A 74 -4.98 -12.68 -20.72
CA GLN A 74 -3.85 -11.75 -20.92
C GLN A 74 -2.59 -12.26 -20.23
N ILE A 75 -2.70 -12.82 -19.02
CA ILE A 75 -1.56 -13.42 -18.29
C ILE A 75 -1.00 -14.61 -19.07
N GLN A 76 -1.84 -15.49 -19.58
CA GLN A 76 -1.40 -16.59 -20.44
C GLN A 76 -0.69 -16.10 -21.73
N ALA A 77 -1.09 -14.94 -22.26
CA ALA A 77 -0.38 -14.34 -23.38
C ALA A 77 1.03 -13.85 -22.98
N GLN A 78 1.19 -13.26 -21.79
CA GLN A 78 2.50 -12.90 -21.25
C GLN A 78 3.40 -14.13 -21.05
N GLU A 79 2.85 -15.24 -20.53
CA GLU A 79 3.59 -16.51 -20.36
C GLU A 79 4.06 -17.06 -21.70
N ARG A 80 3.17 -17.09 -22.72
CA ARG A 80 3.54 -17.52 -24.06
C ARG A 80 4.62 -16.64 -24.68
N LEU A 81 4.54 -15.31 -24.51
CA LEU A 81 5.58 -14.41 -24.99
C LEU A 81 6.91 -14.70 -24.32
N ARG A 82 6.92 -14.84 -22.99
CA ARG A 82 8.14 -15.18 -22.23
C ARG A 82 8.77 -16.48 -22.71
N ALA A 83 7.97 -17.51 -22.93
CA ALA A 83 8.44 -18.78 -23.45
C ALA A 83 9.01 -18.63 -24.87
N ALA A 84 8.34 -17.86 -25.75
CA ALA A 84 8.79 -17.64 -27.12
C ALA A 84 10.13 -16.93 -27.24
N ILE A 85 10.47 -16.04 -26.29
CA ILE A 85 11.79 -15.37 -26.22
C ILE A 85 12.84 -16.15 -25.44
N GLY A 86 12.59 -17.42 -25.07
CA GLY A 86 13.53 -18.32 -24.40
C GLY A 86 13.66 -18.12 -22.90
N SER A 87 12.65 -17.52 -22.25
CA SER A 87 12.59 -17.31 -20.79
C SER A 87 13.93 -16.77 -20.23
N PRO A 88 14.36 -15.58 -20.63
CA PRO A 88 15.64 -15.03 -20.23
C PRO A 88 15.74 -14.94 -18.69
N ALA A 89 16.96 -15.15 -18.18
CA ALA A 89 17.24 -15.00 -16.77
C ALA A 89 16.96 -13.56 -16.30
N TYR A 90 16.54 -13.43 -15.07
CA TYR A 90 16.42 -12.11 -14.45
C TYR A 90 17.79 -11.49 -14.23
N ARG A 91 17.83 -10.15 -14.26
CA ARG A 91 19.03 -9.41 -13.91
C ARG A 91 19.35 -9.64 -12.43
N GLU A 92 20.58 -9.94 -12.13
CA GLU A 92 21.09 -9.86 -10.76
C GLU A 92 21.13 -8.39 -10.34
N TYR A 93 20.73 -8.10 -9.12
CA TYR A 93 20.81 -6.77 -8.55
C TYR A 93 21.26 -6.86 -7.09
N GLU A 94 21.97 -5.85 -6.65
CA GLU A 94 22.27 -5.68 -5.23
C GLU A 94 21.00 -5.22 -4.50
N GLY A 95 20.65 -5.92 -3.43
CA GLY A 95 19.55 -5.54 -2.55
C GLY A 95 19.84 -4.21 -1.85
N GLU A 96 18.84 -3.73 -1.10
CA GLU A 96 19.07 -2.56 -0.25
C GLU A 96 20.16 -2.84 0.78
N LYS A 97 21.03 -1.85 1.00
CA LYS A 97 22.02 -1.93 2.07
C LYS A 97 21.30 -2.06 3.42
N GLU A 98 21.81 -2.94 4.26
CA GLU A 98 21.38 -3.09 5.64
C GLU A 98 22.60 -2.97 6.56
N ASP A 99 22.40 -2.33 7.71
CA ASP A 99 23.43 -2.17 8.75
C ASP A 99 22.78 -2.35 10.12
N GLU A 100 23.03 -3.51 10.72
CA GLU A 100 22.46 -3.88 12.02
C GLU A 100 22.98 -2.99 13.16
N ALA A 101 24.21 -2.45 13.08
CA ALA A 101 24.75 -1.58 14.11
C ALA A 101 24.06 -0.21 14.09
N ILE A 102 23.82 0.36 12.89
CA ILE A 102 23.06 1.59 12.73
C ILE A 102 21.60 1.35 13.18
N TYR A 103 21.00 0.21 12.80
CA TYR A 103 19.63 -0.10 13.23
C TYR A 103 19.51 -0.19 14.75
N ALA A 104 20.41 -0.92 15.41
CA ALA A 104 20.40 -1.05 16.87
C ALA A 104 20.58 0.31 17.57
N LYS A 105 21.49 1.17 17.09
CA LYS A 105 21.72 2.52 17.61
C LYS A 105 20.47 3.39 17.49
N VAL A 106 19.85 3.40 16.32
CA VAL A 106 18.60 4.15 16.05
C VAL A 106 17.47 3.64 16.93
N LYS A 107 17.28 2.31 16.98
CA LYS A 107 16.20 1.68 17.76
C LYS A 107 16.33 1.99 19.25
N ALA A 108 17.51 1.86 19.81
CA ALA A 108 17.78 2.15 21.23
C ALA A 108 17.49 3.62 21.58
N ALA A 109 17.74 4.55 20.66
CA ALA A 109 17.52 5.98 20.91
C ALA A 109 16.07 6.44 20.70
N ALA A 110 15.32 5.76 19.80
CA ALA A 110 14.02 6.22 19.35
C ALA A 110 12.82 5.47 19.93
N TYR A 111 12.95 4.15 20.17
CA TYR A 111 11.79 3.27 20.42
C TYR A 111 10.93 3.74 21.58
N ASP A 112 11.52 3.93 22.77
CA ASP A 112 10.77 4.28 23.98
C ASP A 112 10.11 5.67 23.88
N LYS A 113 10.78 6.62 23.21
CA LYS A 113 10.24 7.95 22.95
C LYS A 113 9.06 7.90 21.99
N CYS A 114 9.19 7.16 20.90
CA CYS A 114 8.10 6.96 19.93
C CYS A 114 6.91 6.23 20.57
N TYR A 115 7.18 5.24 21.43
CA TYR A 115 6.15 4.51 22.17
C TYR A 115 5.39 5.45 23.14
N ALA A 116 6.10 6.29 23.89
CA ALA A 116 5.49 7.27 24.78
C ALA A 116 4.60 8.27 24.02
N ILE A 117 5.11 8.86 22.93
CA ILE A 117 4.34 9.79 22.07
C ILE A 117 3.08 9.11 21.50
N ALA A 118 3.19 7.84 21.10
CA ALA A 118 2.06 7.10 20.57
C ALA A 118 0.93 6.89 21.59
N GLN A 119 1.23 6.87 22.89
CA GLN A 119 0.23 6.71 23.96
C GLN A 119 -0.48 8.04 24.33
N GLU A 120 0.05 9.19 23.96
CA GLU A 120 -0.48 10.50 24.38
C GLU A 120 -1.85 10.84 23.76
N ALA A 121 -2.26 10.12 22.72
CA ALA A 121 -3.50 10.37 21.99
C ALA A 121 -3.64 11.81 21.46
N SER A 122 -2.50 12.45 21.14
CA SER A 122 -2.44 13.83 20.66
C SER A 122 -2.94 14.00 19.22
N GLY A 123 -3.23 15.22 18.82
CA GLY A 123 -3.64 15.57 17.46
C GLY A 123 -2.57 15.21 16.41
N LYS A 124 -2.97 15.05 15.14
CA LYS A 124 -2.07 14.60 14.06
C LYS A 124 -0.86 15.53 13.88
N SER A 125 -1.07 16.85 13.91
CA SER A 125 0.01 17.84 13.73
C SER A 125 1.00 17.79 14.88
N GLU A 126 0.51 17.94 16.11
CA GLU A 126 1.33 17.90 17.33
C GLU A 126 2.15 16.61 17.44
N ARG A 127 1.54 15.47 17.19
CA ARG A 127 2.22 14.18 17.18
C ARG A 127 3.29 14.10 16.09
N GLY A 128 3.00 14.65 14.90
CA GLY A 128 3.97 14.75 13.81
C GLY A 128 5.21 15.54 14.21
N GLU A 129 5.04 16.67 14.88
CA GLU A 129 6.13 17.52 15.39
C GLU A 129 6.97 16.79 16.46
N LYS A 130 6.31 16.08 17.38
CA LYS A 130 6.99 15.27 18.41
C LYS A 130 7.84 14.15 17.78
N PHE A 131 7.31 13.41 16.80
CA PHE A 131 8.11 12.40 16.10
C PHE A 131 9.25 13.01 15.30
N ALA A 132 9.06 14.18 14.69
CA ALA A 132 10.11 14.88 13.97
C ALA A 132 11.23 15.32 14.93
N ALA A 133 10.90 15.81 16.12
CA ALA A 133 11.89 16.17 17.15
C ALA A 133 12.73 14.95 17.56
N VAL A 134 12.11 13.80 17.82
CA VAL A 134 12.84 12.54 18.12
C VAL A 134 13.75 12.13 16.96
N LYS A 135 13.30 12.31 15.72
CA LYS A 135 14.13 12.03 14.53
C LYS A 135 15.40 12.90 14.49
N GLU A 136 15.28 14.18 14.79
CA GLU A 136 16.44 15.07 14.83
C GLU A 136 17.37 14.73 16.00
N GLU A 137 16.85 14.36 17.17
CA GLU A 137 17.68 13.86 18.27
C GLU A 137 18.45 12.60 17.89
N VAL A 138 17.83 11.67 17.14
CA VAL A 138 18.51 10.46 16.63
C VAL A 138 19.60 10.83 15.64
N LYS A 139 19.34 11.75 14.71
CA LYS A 139 20.37 12.21 13.76
C LYS A 139 21.58 12.83 14.47
N ALA A 140 21.35 13.59 15.54
CA ALA A 140 22.41 14.21 16.32
C ALA A 140 23.37 13.22 17.00
N LEU A 141 23.04 11.92 17.01
CA LEU A 141 23.95 10.88 17.50
C LEU A 141 25.00 10.44 16.46
N PHE A 142 24.90 10.92 15.24
CA PHE A 142 25.79 10.60 14.13
C PHE A 142 26.58 11.84 13.73
N THR A 143 27.82 11.65 13.28
CA THR A 143 28.62 12.76 12.74
C THR A 143 28.09 13.20 11.37
N GLU A 144 28.55 14.37 10.88
CA GLU A 144 28.17 14.84 9.54
C GLU A 144 28.62 13.87 8.44
N GLU A 145 29.82 13.26 8.61
CA GLU A 145 30.34 12.27 7.67
C GLU A 145 29.49 10.99 7.67
N GLU A 146 29.14 10.48 8.88
CA GLU A 146 28.24 9.31 9.00
C GLU A 146 26.88 9.56 8.36
N LEU A 147 26.31 10.77 8.53
CA LEU A 147 25.04 11.14 7.91
C LEU A 147 25.15 11.34 6.40
N ALA A 148 26.26 11.85 5.90
CA ALA A 148 26.50 11.97 4.47
C ALA A 148 26.54 10.61 3.78
N GLU A 149 27.08 9.59 4.46
CA GLU A 149 27.19 8.22 3.93
C GLU A 149 25.93 7.38 4.18
N ASN A 150 25.32 7.49 5.37
CA ASN A 150 24.27 6.58 5.86
C ASN A 150 22.96 7.28 6.26
N GLY A 151 22.78 8.56 5.93
CA GLY A 151 21.61 9.34 6.36
C GLY A 151 20.29 8.73 5.91
N ASP A 152 20.23 8.10 4.73
CA ASP A 152 19.05 7.39 4.23
C ASP A 152 18.73 6.16 5.10
N LEU A 153 19.75 5.41 5.51
CA LEU A 153 19.58 4.26 6.41
C LEU A 153 19.09 4.70 7.80
N VAL A 154 19.64 5.77 8.36
CA VAL A 154 19.19 6.35 9.63
C VAL A 154 17.72 6.75 9.52
N GLY A 155 17.33 7.41 8.43
CA GLY A 155 15.94 7.78 8.16
C GLY A 155 15.01 6.56 8.03
N LYS A 156 15.42 5.55 7.27
CA LYS A 156 14.70 4.29 7.08
C LYS A 156 14.49 3.54 8.41
N TYR A 157 15.55 3.42 9.21
CA TYR A 157 15.50 2.72 10.50
C TYR A 157 14.71 3.49 11.56
N PHE A 158 14.76 4.81 11.55
CA PHE A 158 13.86 5.61 12.38
C PHE A 158 12.39 5.36 12.04
N TYR A 159 12.03 5.37 10.75
CA TYR A 159 10.67 5.08 10.31
C TYR A 159 10.23 3.67 10.72
N LYS A 160 11.08 2.66 10.53
CA LYS A 160 10.84 1.26 10.95
C LYS A 160 10.58 1.17 12.46
N THR A 161 11.43 1.83 13.27
CA THR A 161 11.31 1.87 14.73
C THR A 161 10.05 2.58 15.20
N ASN A 162 9.72 3.73 14.62
CA ASN A 162 8.50 4.46 14.94
C ASN A 162 7.25 3.63 14.60
N LYS A 163 7.23 3.00 13.42
CA LYS A 163 6.13 2.12 13.01
C LYS A 163 5.96 0.93 13.96
N GLU A 164 7.07 0.33 14.41
CA GLU A 164 7.05 -0.78 15.39
C GLU A 164 6.49 -0.30 16.74
N ALA A 165 6.97 0.83 17.26
CA ALA A 165 6.51 1.40 18.53
C ALA A 165 5.01 1.73 18.51
N VAL A 166 4.54 2.40 17.46
CA VAL A 166 3.11 2.70 17.25
C VAL A 166 2.28 1.42 17.20
N ARG A 167 2.73 0.42 16.44
CA ARG A 167 2.02 -0.87 16.34
C ARG A 167 1.92 -1.56 17.69
N ASN A 168 3.00 -1.55 18.48
CA ASN A 168 3.02 -2.21 19.78
C ASN A 168 2.09 -1.50 20.79
N VAL A 169 1.97 -0.17 20.77
CA VAL A 169 0.97 0.55 21.59
C VAL A 169 -0.44 0.06 21.24
N ILE A 170 -0.78 -0.07 19.96
CA ILE A 170 -2.10 -0.54 19.54
C ILE A 170 -2.36 -1.98 20.01
N LEU A 171 -1.37 -2.85 19.86
CA LEU A 171 -1.50 -4.27 20.22
C LEU A 171 -1.55 -4.51 21.75
N GLU A 172 -0.74 -3.78 22.50
CA GLU A 172 -0.60 -3.97 23.95
C GLU A 172 -1.64 -3.22 24.76
N LYS A 173 -2.02 -2.02 24.30
CA LYS A 173 -2.94 -1.12 25.01
C LYS A 173 -4.35 -1.08 24.42
N GLY A 174 -4.55 -1.60 23.20
CA GLY A 174 -5.82 -1.46 22.49
C GLY A 174 -6.16 -0.01 22.17
N LEU A 175 -5.16 0.87 22.12
CA LEU A 175 -5.31 2.31 21.94
C LEU A 175 -4.76 2.75 20.60
N ARG A 176 -5.57 3.43 19.81
CA ARG A 176 -5.15 4.05 18.53
C ARG A 176 -4.47 5.39 18.79
N LEU A 177 -3.68 5.86 17.82
CA LEU A 177 -2.95 7.14 17.91
C LEU A 177 -3.83 8.36 18.18
N ASP A 178 -5.10 8.30 17.89
CA ASP A 178 -6.10 9.36 18.14
C ASP A 178 -6.90 9.13 19.44
N GLY A 179 -6.46 8.20 20.28
CA GLY A 179 -7.07 7.91 21.59
C GLY A 179 -8.27 6.98 21.55
N ARG A 180 -8.76 6.59 20.37
CA ARG A 180 -9.88 5.66 20.24
C ARG A 180 -9.45 4.22 20.55
N LYS A 181 -10.39 3.43 21.03
CA LYS A 181 -10.26 1.97 21.11
C LYS A 181 -10.29 1.34 19.71
N THR A 182 -9.85 0.10 19.61
CA THR A 182 -9.78 -0.61 18.32
C THR A 182 -11.13 -0.79 17.62
N THR A 183 -12.22 -0.89 18.37
CA THR A 183 -13.60 -1.03 17.86
C THR A 183 -14.38 0.28 17.78
N GLU A 184 -13.79 1.38 18.20
CA GLU A 184 -14.46 2.68 18.25
C GLU A 184 -14.42 3.36 16.88
N ILE A 185 -15.59 3.72 16.36
CA ILE A 185 -15.76 4.39 15.06
C ILE A 185 -15.66 5.91 15.27
N ARG A 186 -15.06 6.63 14.31
CA ARG A 186 -15.09 8.09 14.31
C ARG A 186 -16.50 8.60 14.19
N PRO A 187 -16.83 9.77 14.78
CA PRO A 187 -18.10 10.43 14.51
C PRO A 187 -18.30 10.58 13.00
N ILE A 188 -19.44 10.12 12.53
CA ILE A 188 -19.86 10.33 11.13
C ILE A 188 -20.43 11.72 11.05
N TRP A 189 -19.87 12.53 10.15
CA TRP A 189 -20.33 13.88 9.93
C TRP A 189 -20.58 14.08 8.44
N CYS A 190 -21.62 14.78 8.10
CA CYS A 190 -22.02 15.08 6.73
C CYS A 190 -22.52 16.53 6.67
N GLU A 191 -22.08 17.27 5.69
CA GLU A 191 -22.49 18.64 5.41
C GLU A 191 -22.81 18.76 3.92
N THR A 192 -23.84 19.51 3.61
CA THR A 192 -24.17 19.87 2.22
C THR A 192 -23.66 21.28 1.95
N ASP A 193 -23.04 21.49 0.81
CA ASP A 193 -22.64 22.81 0.31
C ASP A 193 -23.83 23.68 -0.07
#